data_fe926fb7d1c796eca9ffb5b059b8a3a9
#
_entry.id   fe926fb7d1c796eca9ffb5b059b8a3a9
#
_cell.length_a   1.000
_cell.length_b   1.000
_cell.length_c   1.000
_cell.angle_alpha   90.00
_cell.angle_beta   90.00
_cell.angle_gamma   90.00
#
_symmetry.space_group_name_H-M   'P 1'
#
loop_
_entity.id
_entity.type
_entity.pdbx_description
1 polymer ?
#
loop_
_entity_poly.entity_id
_entity_poly.type
_entity_poly.pdbx_seq_one_letter_code
_entity_poly.pdbx_strand_id
1 'polypeptide(L)'
;MNRNQFFTWTALISKHILKLPIIAVLLLLIPVITFIINLLPPSASSSGVTVGLYFEEKNDELTELMRERLLAESSGSFTFTEYDDEALMLRDAETEKLECAYVFDADFSDSLSSGRYKNSVEVYYSPSSMLVSAVNEIVFANIVRLSGYEVLDEYVRIDGIDDKTQTELRDYMYSAYEAYCTSGETFHLDIVTTGNISINDDAGESLMVTFPLRGLLSILIFLSAMTGCTAWLKDKESGLFAPRPRSFHALSRILYPLLPAVLFTVCCELALFISGSSYSPIAELTISLRYILLVTVFANICYFLKKSSLVISLIPVLLLGSLIFCPVFINIENFYPAFRIISRLFIPRYFL
;
A
#
# COMPACT_ATOMS: atom_id res chain seq x y z
N MET A 1 22.29 19.35 40.47
CA MET A 1 20.82 19.52 40.46
C MET A 1 20.22 18.45 41.32
N ASN A 2 19.46 18.78 42.36
CA ASN A 2 18.81 17.79 43.24
C ASN A 2 17.71 17.05 42.46
N ARG A 3 17.51 15.75 42.78
CA ARG A 3 16.51 14.89 42.15
C ARG A 3 15.11 15.55 42.13
N ASN A 4 14.70 16.18 43.18
CA ASN A 4 13.43 16.88 43.31
C ASN A 4 13.32 18.08 42.33
N GLN A 5 14.40 18.80 42.13
CA GLN A 5 14.44 19.92 41.16
C GLN A 5 14.29 19.41 39.72
N PHE A 6 14.90 18.29 39.41
CA PHE A 6 14.77 17.65 38.09
C PHE A 6 13.30 17.32 37.79
N PHE A 7 12.61 16.62 38.68
CA PHE A 7 11.20 16.25 38.48
C PHE A 7 10.29 17.48 38.36
N THR A 8 10.49 18.49 39.22
CA THR A 8 9.70 19.73 39.16
C THR A 8 9.88 20.43 37.81
N TRP A 9 11.11 20.50 37.31
CA TRP A 9 11.40 21.14 36.02
C TRP A 9 10.84 20.36 34.84
N THR A 10 10.96 19.03 34.86
CA THR A 10 10.38 18.16 33.83
C THR A 10 8.86 18.34 33.78
N ALA A 11 8.19 18.36 34.94
CA ALA A 11 6.76 18.60 35.04
C ALA A 11 6.34 19.99 34.51
N LEU A 12 7.10 21.05 34.83
CA LEU A 12 6.83 22.39 34.35
C LEU A 12 7.01 22.50 32.83
N ILE A 13 8.07 21.90 32.26
CA ILE A 13 8.34 21.87 30.83
C ILE A 13 7.22 21.07 30.13
N SER A 14 6.84 19.91 30.66
CA SER A 14 5.76 19.10 30.12
C SER A 14 4.43 19.88 30.08
N LYS A 15 4.09 20.56 31.19
CA LYS A 15 2.88 21.39 31.25
C LYS A 15 2.92 22.58 30.29
N HIS A 16 4.09 23.17 30.08
CA HIS A 16 4.27 24.27 29.13
C HIS A 16 4.09 23.79 27.69
N ILE A 17 4.71 22.66 27.31
CA ILE A 17 4.63 22.06 26.00
C ILE A 17 3.19 21.63 25.68
N LEU A 18 2.49 20.95 26.60
CA LEU A 18 1.10 20.52 26.43
C LEU A 18 0.11 21.68 26.24
N LYS A 19 0.45 22.88 26.71
CA LYS A 19 -0.35 24.09 26.48
C LYS A 19 -0.17 24.71 25.09
N LEU A 20 0.78 24.24 24.30
CA LEU A 20 0.95 24.73 22.93
C LEU A 20 -0.22 24.25 22.07
N PRO A 21 -0.98 25.14 21.41
CA PRO A 21 -2.17 24.77 20.65
C PRO A 21 -1.85 23.81 19.51
N ILE A 22 -0.68 23.91 18.91
CA ILE A 22 -0.24 23.03 17.83
C ILE A 22 -0.09 21.57 18.30
N ILE A 23 0.37 21.34 19.55
CA ILE A 23 0.46 19.99 20.11
C ILE A 23 -0.92 19.40 20.38
N ALA A 24 -1.86 20.22 20.87
CA ALA A 24 -3.23 19.79 21.07
C ALA A 24 -3.90 19.38 19.73
N VAL A 25 -3.70 20.19 18.68
CA VAL A 25 -4.21 19.88 17.33
C VAL A 25 -3.60 18.58 16.78
N LEU A 26 -2.28 18.43 16.85
CA LEU A 26 -1.59 17.21 16.39
C LEU A 26 -2.03 15.98 17.19
N LEU A 27 -2.22 16.09 18.51
CA LEU A 27 -2.69 14.99 19.35
C LEU A 27 -4.13 14.57 19.00
N LEU A 28 -5.00 15.53 18.68
CA LEU A 28 -6.38 15.24 18.25
C LEU A 28 -6.41 14.57 16.88
N LEU A 29 -5.42 14.80 16.06
CA LEU A 29 -5.34 14.23 14.72
C LEU A 29 -5.12 12.70 14.75
N ILE A 30 -4.45 12.15 15.77
CA ILE A 30 -4.24 10.71 15.94
C ILE A 30 -5.56 9.94 16.06
N PRO A 31 -6.45 10.23 17.04
CA PRO A 31 -7.73 9.53 17.14
C PRO A 31 -8.64 9.78 15.93
N VAL A 32 -8.57 10.97 15.31
CA VAL A 32 -9.33 11.26 14.10
C VAL A 32 -8.90 10.37 12.95
N ILE A 33 -7.60 10.24 12.70
CA ILE A 33 -7.06 9.34 11.67
C ILE A 33 -7.46 7.89 11.97
N THR A 34 -7.27 7.43 13.21
CA THR A 34 -7.61 6.07 13.61
C THR A 34 -9.11 5.81 13.48
N PHE A 35 -9.95 6.79 13.84
CA PHE A 35 -11.39 6.69 13.68
C PHE A 35 -11.81 6.64 12.21
N ILE A 36 -11.23 7.48 11.35
CA ILE A 36 -11.49 7.46 9.90
C ILE A 36 -11.13 6.09 9.33
N ILE A 37 -9.97 5.53 9.69
CA ILE A 37 -9.54 4.22 9.21
C ILE A 37 -10.49 3.10 9.67
N ASN A 38 -10.93 3.14 10.93
CA ASN A 38 -11.88 2.15 11.45
C ASN A 38 -13.32 2.38 10.91
N LEU A 39 -13.62 3.57 10.43
CA LEU A 39 -14.92 3.90 9.80
C LEU A 39 -14.93 3.55 8.31
N LEU A 40 -13.75 3.60 7.64
CA LEU A 40 -13.67 2.95 6.34
C LEU A 40 -14.01 1.47 6.61
N PRO A 41 -15.05 0.94 5.94
CA PRO A 41 -15.34 -0.48 6.10
C PRO A 41 -13.99 -1.19 5.93
N PRO A 42 -13.64 -2.15 6.80
CA PRO A 42 -12.53 -3.04 6.49
C PRO A 42 -12.82 -3.44 5.07
N SER A 43 -11.93 -3.10 4.13
CA SER A 43 -12.19 -3.33 2.71
C SER A 43 -12.77 -4.71 2.67
N ALA A 44 -14.10 -4.70 2.76
CA ALA A 44 -14.87 -5.92 2.90
C ALA A 44 -14.36 -6.70 1.71
N SER A 45 -13.93 -7.87 1.95
CA SER A 45 -13.46 -8.87 1.02
C SER A 45 -14.36 -9.06 -0.23
N SER A 46 -14.98 -8.02 -0.71
CA SER A 46 -15.87 -7.94 -1.87
C SER A 46 -15.72 -6.67 -2.70
N SER A 47 -14.85 -5.73 -2.36
CA SER A 47 -14.44 -4.70 -3.33
C SER A 47 -13.08 -5.07 -3.89
N GLY A 48 -12.96 -6.25 -4.47
CA GLY A 48 -11.96 -6.52 -5.49
C GLY A 48 -12.04 -5.39 -6.52
N VAL A 49 -10.92 -5.00 -7.06
CA VAL A 49 -10.85 -4.06 -8.16
C VAL A 49 -11.86 -4.51 -9.23
N THR A 50 -12.86 -3.68 -9.50
CA THR A 50 -13.92 -4.07 -10.42
C THR A 50 -13.44 -3.91 -11.86
N VAL A 51 -13.57 -4.99 -12.64
CA VAL A 51 -13.20 -5.07 -14.05
C VAL A 51 -14.46 -5.32 -14.85
N GLY A 52 -14.71 -4.46 -15.84
CA GLY A 52 -15.85 -4.63 -16.75
C GLY A 52 -15.55 -5.62 -17.86
N LEU A 53 -16.49 -6.48 -18.18
CA LEU A 53 -16.46 -7.39 -19.32
C LEU A 53 -17.67 -7.12 -20.20
N TYR A 54 -17.43 -6.99 -21.49
CA TYR A 54 -18.48 -6.93 -22.51
C TYR A 54 -18.16 -7.89 -23.64
N PHE A 55 -19.14 -8.73 -24.01
CA PHE A 55 -19.04 -9.69 -25.08
C PHE A 55 -20.07 -9.32 -26.16
N GLU A 56 -19.58 -9.03 -27.36
CA GLU A 56 -20.45 -8.66 -28.47
C GLU A 56 -21.26 -9.86 -28.96
N GLU A 57 -20.65 -11.06 -29.02
CA GLU A 57 -21.32 -12.31 -29.31
C GLU A 57 -21.29 -13.26 -28.10
N LYS A 58 -22.50 -13.72 -27.68
CA LYS A 58 -22.65 -14.54 -26.48
C LYS A 58 -22.99 -16.02 -26.77
N ASN A 59 -23.20 -16.36 -28.04
CA ASN A 59 -23.74 -17.70 -28.43
C ASN A 59 -22.66 -18.69 -28.86
N ASP A 60 -21.39 -18.29 -28.80
CA ASP A 60 -20.29 -19.17 -29.18
C ASP A 60 -19.70 -19.91 -27.98
N GLU A 61 -19.34 -21.18 -28.16
CA GLU A 61 -18.85 -22.08 -27.09
C GLU A 61 -17.57 -21.56 -26.44
N LEU A 62 -16.61 -21.03 -27.22
CA LEU A 62 -15.36 -20.48 -26.68
C LEU A 62 -15.54 -19.15 -25.94
N THR A 63 -16.41 -18.30 -26.45
CA THR A 63 -16.76 -17.04 -25.83
C THR A 63 -17.47 -17.27 -24.50
N GLU A 64 -18.41 -18.23 -24.45
CA GLU A 64 -19.10 -18.60 -23.22
C GLU A 64 -18.12 -19.19 -22.19
N LEU A 65 -17.21 -20.07 -22.61
CA LEU A 65 -16.17 -20.62 -21.73
C LEU A 65 -15.23 -19.55 -21.19
N MET A 66 -14.85 -18.56 -22.02
CA MET A 66 -14.06 -17.40 -21.55
C MET A 66 -14.80 -16.58 -20.51
N ARG A 67 -16.09 -16.32 -20.75
CA ARG A 67 -16.98 -15.61 -19.85
C ARG A 67 -17.07 -16.30 -18.49
N GLU A 68 -17.39 -17.59 -18.49
CA GLU A 68 -17.51 -18.38 -17.26
C GLU A 68 -16.21 -18.39 -16.45
N ARG A 69 -15.07 -18.55 -17.13
CA ARG A 69 -13.75 -18.57 -16.47
C ARG A 69 -13.42 -17.24 -15.83
N LEU A 70 -13.55 -16.13 -16.56
CA LEU A 70 -13.26 -14.81 -16.00
C LEU A 70 -14.17 -14.46 -14.83
N LEU A 71 -15.46 -14.84 -14.91
CA LEU A 71 -16.39 -14.66 -13.79
C LEU A 71 -16.03 -15.54 -12.59
N ALA A 72 -15.56 -16.78 -12.84
CA ALA A 72 -15.11 -17.70 -11.79
C ALA A 72 -13.79 -17.25 -11.12
N GLU A 73 -12.93 -16.55 -11.86
CA GLU A 73 -11.70 -15.94 -11.34
C GLU A 73 -11.97 -14.71 -10.44
N SER A 74 -13.24 -14.30 -10.30
CA SER A 74 -13.64 -13.27 -9.36
C SER A 74 -13.37 -13.71 -7.92
N SER A 75 -12.11 -13.70 -7.51
CA SER A 75 -11.66 -14.09 -6.17
C SER A 75 -10.69 -13.05 -5.58
N GLY A 76 -11.03 -12.57 -4.40
CA GLY A 76 -10.14 -11.78 -3.56
C GLY A 76 -9.79 -10.39 -4.08
N SER A 77 -8.90 -10.26 -5.04
CA SER A 77 -8.36 -8.96 -5.46
C SER A 77 -9.10 -8.32 -6.64
N PHE A 78 -9.68 -9.12 -7.52
CA PHE A 78 -10.39 -8.66 -8.72
C PHE A 78 -11.81 -9.22 -8.75
N THR A 79 -12.76 -8.36 -9.15
CA THR A 79 -14.16 -8.76 -9.37
C THR A 79 -14.51 -8.45 -10.82
N PHE A 80 -14.69 -9.48 -11.61
CA PHE A 80 -15.13 -9.35 -12.99
C PHE A 80 -16.66 -9.22 -13.03
N THR A 81 -17.15 -8.17 -13.70
CA THR A 81 -18.56 -7.85 -13.82
C THR A 81 -18.92 -7.76 -15.29
N GLU A 82 -19.89 -8.57 -15.72
CA GLU A 82 -20.40 -8.52 -17.08
C GLU A 82 -21.39 -7.36 -17.28
N TYR A 83 -21.27 -6.68 -18.40
CA TYR A 83 -22.15 -5.61 -18.84
C TYR A 83 -22.90 -6.03 -20.11
N ASP A 84 -24.20 -5.69 -20.18
CA ASP A 84 -25.01 -5.89 -21.37
C ASP A 84 -24.98 -4.68 -22.33
N ASP A 85 -24.49 -3.54 -21.85
CA ASP A 85 -24.37 -2.29 -22.61
C ASP A 85 -22.93 -1.79 -22.55
N GLU A 86 -22.26 -1.81 -23.71
CA GLU A 86 -20.90 -1.35 -23.87
C GLU A 86 -20.75 0.13 -23.47
N ALA A 87 -21.69 0.99 -23.89
CA ALA A 87 -21.61 2.42 -23.60
C ALA A 87 -21.70 2.71 -22.08
N LEU A 88 -22.47 1.93 -21.36
CA LEU A 88 -22.56 2.02 -19.91
C LEU A 88 -21.24 1.59 -19.26
N MET A 89 -20.65 0.47 -19.71
CA MET A 89 -19.37 -0.02 -19.23
C MET A 89 -18.24 0.99 -19.46
N LEU A 90 -18.13 1.55 -20.66
CA LEU A 90 -17.12 2.56 -20.99
C LEU A 90 -17.27 3.82 -20.12
N ARG A 91 -18.50 4.27 -19.92
CA ARG A 91 -18.79 5.40 -19.02
C ARG A 91 -18.38 5.11 -17.56
N ASP A 92 -18.59 3.89 -17.09
CA ASP A 92 -18.19 3.50 -15.74
C ASP A 92 -16.65 3.37 -15.63
N ALA A 93 -15.95 2.99 -16.70
CA ALA A 93 -14.49 3.05 -16.78
C ALA A 93 -13.97 4.49 -16.77
N GLU A 94 -14.60 5.40 -17.54
CA GLU A 94 -14.24 6.83 -17.55
C GLU A 94 -14.47 7.51 -16.20
N THR A 95 -15.50 7.09 -15.46
CA THR A 95 -15.84 7.64 -14.14
C THR A 95 -15.11 6.95 -12.98
N GLU A 96 -14.09 6.13 -13.28
CA GLU A 96 -13.26 5.43 -12.30
C GLU A 96 -14.02 4.47 -11.36
N LYS A 97 -15.20 4.00 -11.78
CA LYS A 97 -15.91 2.92 -11.09
C LYS A 97 -15.34 1.55 -11.43
N LEU A 98 -14.74 1.44 -12.62
CA LEU A 98 -14.01 0.27 -13.08
C LEU A 98 -12.53 0.63 -13.21
N GLU A 99 -11.66 -0.29 -12.84
CA GLU A 99 -10.22 -0.15 -13.07
C GLU A 99 -9.88 -0.22 -14.56
N CYS A 100 -10.51 -1.16 -15.26
CA CYS A 100 -10.44 -1.32 -16.70
C CYS A 100 -11.67 -2.07 -17.21
N ALA A 101 -11.89 -2.00 -18.52
CA ALA A 101 -12.98 -2.66 -19.21
C ALA A 101 -12.43 -3.41 -20.43
N TYR A 102 -12.90 -4.62 -20.64
CA TYR A 102 -12.53 -5.50 -21.74
C TYR A 102 -13.73 -5.69 -22.64
N VAL A 103 -13.54 -5.41 -23.95
CA VAL A 103 -14.51 -5.65 -25.02
C VAL A 103 -13.99 -6.83 -25.84
N PHE A 104 -14.77 -7.87 -25.91
CA PHE A 104 -14.51 -9.03 -26.75
C PHE A 104 -15.38 -8.93 -27.98
N ASP A 105 -14.72 -8.78 -29.15
CA ASP A 105 -15.38 -8.61 -30.43
C ASP A 105 -16.16 -9.86 -30.87
N ALA A 106 -17.11 -9.70 -31.78
CA ALA A 106 -17.86 -10.82 -32.35
C ALA A 106 -16.95 -11.89 -32.97
N ASP A 107 -15.83 -11.48 -33.57
CA ASP A 107 -14.86 -12.37 -34.21
C ASP A 107 -13.85 -12.99 -33.22
N PHE A 108 -14.04 -12.88 -31.89
CA PHE A 108 -13.09 -13.38 -30.87
C PHE A 108 -12.82 -14.87 -31.03
N SER A 109 -13.85 -15.69 -31.15
CA SER A 109 -13.73 -17.14 -31.32
C SER A 109 -13.04 -17.54 -32.62
N ASP A 110 -13.41 -16.91 -33.74
CA ASP A 110 -12.78 -17.15 -35.04
C ASP A 110 -11.30 -16.74 -35.04
N SER A 111 -10.99 -15.66 -34.35
CA SER A 111 -9.62 -15.18 -34.17
C SER A 111 -8.79 -16.13 -33.32
N LEU A 112 -9.37 -16.69 -32.26
CA LEU A 112 -8.74 -17.68 -31.40
C LEU A 112 -8.45 -18.98 -32.17
N SER A 113 -9.44 -19.50 -32.86
CA SER A 113 -9.32 -20.74 -33.66
C SER A 113 -8.36 -20.64 -34.83
N SER A 114 -8.25 -19.44 -35.43
CA SER A 114 -7.33 -19.20 -36.57
C SER A 114 -5.91 -18.80 -36.13
N GLY A 115 -5.63 -18.69 -34.83
CA GLY A 115 -4.35 -18.24 -34.28
C GLY A 115 -4.04 -16.75 -34.57
N ARG A 116 -5.05 -15.96 -34.92
CA ARG A 116 -4.94 -14.53 -35.20
C ARG A 116 -5.39 -13.72 -33.97
N TYR A 117 -4.54 -13.60 -32.97
CA TYR A 117 -4.86 -12.95 -31.68
C TYR A 117 -4.83 -11.42 -31.74
N LYS A 118 -4.55 -10.82 -32.90
CA LYS A 118 -4.39 -9.39 -33.00
C LYS A 118 -5.74 -8.68 -33.16
N ASN A 119 -6.03 -7.76 -32.25
CA ASN A 119 -7.23 -6.93 -32.19
C ASN A 119 -8.56 -7.70 -31.90
N SER A 120 -8.51 -8.87 -31.29
CA SER A 120 -9.71 -9.61 -30.88
C SER A 120 -10.26 -9.22 -29.51
N VAL A 121 -9.50 -8.44 -28.75
CA VAL A 121 -9.90 -7.91 -27.44
C VAL A 121 -9.40 -6.48 -27.30
N GLU A 122 -10.30 -5.56 -27.02
CA GLU A 122 -9.98 -4.17 -26.74
C GLU A 122 -10.00 -3.88 -25.23
N VAL A 123 -9.07 -3.07 -24.77
CA VAL A 123 -8.93 -2.73 -23.34
C VAL A 123 -9.06 -1.23 -23.16
N TYR A 124 -10.03 -0.82 -22.38
CA TYR A 124 -10.29 0.56 -22.02
C TYR A 124 -9.95 0.81 -20.55
N TYR A 125 -9.19 1.85 -20.24
CA TYR A 125 -8.81 2.19 -18.89
C TYR A 125 -8.59 3.69 -18.71
N SER A 126 -8.76 4.19 -17.48
CA SER A 126 -8.48 5.58 -17.13
C SER A 126 -6.97 5.80 -16.96
N PRO A 127 -6.43 7.00 -17.20
CA PRO A 127 -5.03 7.35 -16.90
C PRO A 127 -4.63 7.16 -15.42
N SER A 128 -5.60 7.11 -14.52
CA SER A 128 -5.39 6.86 -13.08
C SER A 128 -5.31 5.37 -12.71
N SER A 129 -5.68 4.47 -13.65
CA SER A 129 -5.68 3.03 -13.44
C SER A 129 -4.27 2.48 -13.22
N MET A 130 -4.06 1.77 -12.12
CA MET A 130 -2.73 1.27 -11.72
C MET A 130 -2.56 -0.24 -11.91
N LEU A 131 -3.66 -0.99 -11.93
CA LEU A 131 -3.65 -2.45 -11.90
C LEU A 131 -3.94 -3.10 -13.25
N VAL A 132 -4.08 -2.32 -14.32
CA VAL A 132 -4.36 -2.80 -15.68
C VAL A 132 -3.39 -3.90 -16.12
N SER A 133 -2.11 -3.76 -15.80
CA SER A 133 -1.09 -4.77 -16.15
C SER A 133 -1.34 -6.11 -15.48
N ALA A 134 -1.79 -6.12 -14.23
CA ALA A 134 -2.09 -7.36 -13.50
C ALA A 134 -3.38 -8.02 -14.03
N VAL A 135 -4.41 -7.20 -14.35
CA VAL A 135 -5.64 -7.72 -14.96
C VAL A 135 -5.36 -8.25 -16.37
N ASN A 136 -4.53 -7.56 -17.15
CA ASN A 136 -4.11 -8.04 -18.47
C ASN A 136 -3.45 -9.43 -18.39
N GLU A 137 -2.62 -9.67 -17.38
CA GLU A 137 -2.01 -10.99 -17.17
C GLU A 137 -3.06 -12.09 -16.95
N ILE A 138 -4.08 -11.82 -16.13
CA ILE A 138 -5.16 -12.76 -15.85
C ILE A 138 -5.97 -13.05 -17.12
N VAL A 139 -6.40 -11.99 -17.82
CA VAL A 139 -7.18 -12.15 -19.06
C VAL A 139 -6.37 -12.88 -20.13
N PHE A 140 -5.11 -12.50 -20.32
CA PHE A 140 -4.22 -13.13 -21.29
C PHE A 140 -3.94 -14.61 -20.95
N ALA A 141 -3.73 -14.94 -19.67
CA ALA A 141 -3.56 -16.33 -19.24
C ALA A 141 -4.77 -17.20 -19.58
N ASN A 142 -5.99 -16.65 -19.42
CA ASN A 142 -7.21 -17.35 -19.81
C ASN A 142 -7.35 -17.50 -21.35
N ILE A 143 -6.98 -16.49 -22.12
CA ILE A 143 -6.92 -16.59 -23.60
C ILE A 143 -5.95 -17.69 -24.03
N VAL A 144 -4.75 -17.75 -23.44
CA VAL A 144 -3.75 -18.79 -23.74
C VAL A 144 -4.27 -20.19 -23.34
N ARG A 145 -4.97 -20.31 -22.21
CA ARG A 145 -5.61 -21.57 -21.82
C ARG A 145 -6.67 -22.01 -22.82
N LEU A 146 -7.50 -21.09 -23.30
CA LEU A 146 -8.52 -21.40 -24.30
C LEU A 146 -7.90 -21.80 -25.63
N SER A 147 -6.85 -21.13 -26.08
CA SER A 147 -6.15 -21.53 -27.31
C SER A 147 -5.56 -22.94 -27.22
N GLY A 148 -5.24 -23.41 -26.00
CA GLY A 148 -4.79 -24.77 -25.77
C GLY A 148 -5.85 -25.84 -26.08
N TYR A 149 -7.15 -25.56 -25.89
CA TYR A 149 -8.22 -26.48 -26.28
C TYR A 149 -8.32 -26.65 -27.78
N GLU A 150 -8.19 -25.58 -28.55
CA GLU A 150 -8.17 -25.63 -30.02
C GLU A 150 -7.03 -26.52 -30.54
N VAL A 151 -5.85 -26.35 -29.94
CA VAL A 151 -4.70 -27.19 -30.28
C VAL A 151 -4.98 -28.66 -29.93
N LEU A 152 -5.60 -28.96 -28.79
CA LEU A 152 -5.97 -30.30 -28.41
C LEU A 152 -7.01 -30.90 -29.36
N ASP A 153 -8.00 -30.15 -29.78
CA ASP A 153 -9.01 -30.61 -30.75
C ASP A 153 -8.38 -30.97 -32.10
N GLU A 154 -7.39 -30.24 -32.57
CA GLU A 154 -6.64 -30.56 -33.76
C GLU A 154 -5.89 -31.90 -33.61
N TYR A 155 -5.29 -32.16 -32.44
CA TYR A 155 -4.59 -33.43 -32.17
C TYR A 155 -5.52 -34.62 -31.99
N VAL A 156 -6.74 -34.40 -31.47
CA VAL A 156 -7.72 -35.50 -31.25
C VAL A 156 -8.41 -35.93 -32.55
N ARG A 157 -8.45 -35.06 -33.57
CA ARG A 157 -9.02 -35.42 -34.90
C ARG A 157 -8.13 -36.43 -35.61
N ILE A 158 -8.34 -37.73 -35.30
CA ILE A 158 -7.63 -38.83 -35.94
C ILE A 158 -8.58 -39.47 -36.94
N ASP A 159 -8.23 -39.49 -38.23
CA ASP A 159 -9.00 -40.13 -39.26
C ASP A 159 -9.11 -41.63 -39.02
N GLY A 160 -10.35 -42.17 -39.03
CA GLY A 160 -10.63 -43.61 -38.93
C GLY A 160 -10.95 -44.14 -37.55
N ILE A 161 -11.16 -43.28 -36.56
CA ILE A 161 -11.68 -43.66 -35.23
C ILE A 161 -13.19 -43.40 -35.17
N ASP A 162 -13.90 -44.27 -34.43
CA ASP A 162 -15.34 -44.15 -34.19
C ASP A 162 -15.65 -42.87 -33.37
N ASP A 163 -16.73 -42.15 -33.72
CA ASP A 163 -17.12 -40.85 -33.11
C ASP A 163 -17.23 -40.95 -31.58
N LYS A 164 -17.66 -42.09 -31.04
CA LYS A 164 -17.77 -42.30 -29.61
C LYS A 164 -16.41 -42.35 -28.91
N THR A 165 -15.45 -43.05 -29.52
CA THR A 165 -14.07 -43.15 -29.00
C THR A 165 -13.36 -41.81 -29.11
N GLN A 166 -13.65 -41.03 -30.15
CA GLN A 166 -13.10 -39.69 -30.33
C GLN A 166 -13.61 -38.73 -29.27
N THR A 167 -14.90 -38.78 -28.91
CA THR A 167 -15.49 -37.99 -27.84
C THR A 167 -14.88 -38.35 -26.46
N GLU A 168 -14.78 -39.66 -26.17
CA GLU A 168 -14.17 -40.14 -24.91
C GLU A 168 -12.69 -39.72 -24.80
N LEU A 169 -11.93 -39.69 -25.89
CA LEU A 169 -10.54 -39.24 -25.94
C LEU A 169 -10.44 -37.73 -25.73
N ARG A 170 -11.32 -36.95 -26.37
CA ARG A 170 -11.42 -35.51 -26.18
C ARG A 170 -11.68 -35.16 -24.73
N ASP A 171 -12.68 -35.75 -24.10
CA ASP A 171 -13.04 -35.50 -22.71
C ASP A 171 -11.90 -35.86 -21.75
N TYR A 172 -11.20 -36.96 -22.02
CA TYR A 172 -10.03 -37.35 -21.25
C TYR A 172 -8.88 -36.31 -21.39
N MET A 173 -8.58 -35.89 -22.60
CA MET A 173 -7.52 -34.92 -22.85
C MET A 173 -7.86 -33.55 -22.26
N TYR A 174 -9.10 -33.10 -22.32
CA TYR A 174 -9.56 -31.89 -21.71
C TYR A 174 -9.42 -31.95 -20.18
N SER A 175 -9.85 -33.04 -19.56
CA SER A 175 -9.71 -33.21 -18.11
C SER A 175 -8.25 -33.26 -17.66
N ALA A 176 -7.38 -33.92 -18.43
CA ALA A 176 -5.95 -33.95 -18.17
C ALA A 176 -5.29 -32.58 -18.32
N TYR A 177 -5.68 -31.82 -19.35
CA TYR A 177 -5.20 -30.47 -19.57
C TYR A 177 -5.62 -29.50 -18.44
N GLU A 178 -6.88 -29.57 -18.00
CA GLU A 178 -7.35 -28.80 -16.86
C GLU A 178 -6.60 -29.15 -15.57
N ALA A 179 -6.43 -30.44 -15.30
CA ALA A 179 -5.65 -30.89 -14.15
C ALA A 179 -4.21 -30.38 -14.22
N TYR A 180 -3.60 -30.38 -15.40
CA TYR A 180 -2.25 -29.84 -15.60
C TYR A 180 -2.19 -28.31 -15.39
N CYS A 181 -3.12 -27.58 -15.97
CA CYS A 181 -3.20 -26.11 -15.78
C CYS A 181 -3.47 -25.70 -14.33
N THR A 182 -4.18 -26.54 -13.57
CA THR A 182 -4.55 -26.27 -12.17
C THR A 182 -3.46 -26.73 -11.19
N SER A 183 -2.63 -27.72 -11.57
CA SER A 183 -1.60 -28.28 -10.68
C SER A 183 -0.47 -27.31 -10.30
N GLY A 184 -0.35 -26.19 -11.03
CA GLY A 184 0.74 -25.23 -10.82
C GLY A 184 2.12 -25.74 -11.22
N GLU A 185 2.24 -26.96 -11.75
CA GLU A 185 3.54 -27.57 -12.13
C GLU A 185 4.15 -26.95 -13.40
N THR A 186 3.36 -26.19 -14.17
CA THR A 186 3.79 -25.58 -15.45
C THR A 186 4.79 -24.46 -15.25
N PHE A 187 4.68 -23.70 -14.14
CA PHE A 187 5.58 -22.61 -13.79
C PHE A 187 5.84 -22.62 -12.29
N HIS A 188 6.97 -23.18 -11.90
CA HIS A 188 7.44 -23.02 -10.52
C HIS A 188 8.20 -21.67 -10.43
N LEU A 189 7.50 -20.65 -9.95
CA LEU A 189 8.10 -19.34 -9.63
C LEU A 189 8.69 -19.41 -8.23
N ASP A 190 9.97 -19.73 -8.11
CA ASP A 190 10.71 -19.50 -6.87
C ASP A 190 10.92 -18.00 -6.69
N ILE A 191 10.00 -17.34 -5.99
CA ILE A 191 10.17 -15.94 -5.60
C ILE A 191 11.18 -15.90 -4.45
N VAL A 192 12.45 -15.74 -4.77
CA VAL A 192 13.50 -15.49 -3.78
C VAL A 192 13.41 -14.04 -3.34
N THR A 193 12.68 -13.77 -2.28
CA THR A 193 12.66 -12.45 -1.63
C THR A 193 13.99 -12.23 -0.93
N THR A 194 14.83 -11.36 -1.49
CA THR A 194 16.03 -10.82 -0.83
C THR A 194 15.62 -9.71 0.15
N GLY A 195 15.07 -10.10 1.29
CA GLY A 195 14.64 -9.19 2.35
C GLY A 195 13.72 -9.91 3.32
N ASN A 196 13.69 -9.49 4.59
CA ASN A 196 12.85 -10.06 5.65
C ASN A 196 11.34 -9.80 5.44
N ILE A 197 10.81 -10.14 4.28
CA ILE A 197 9.36 -10.22 4.07
C ILE A 197 9.04 -11.70 4.13
N SER A 198 8.51 -12.14 5.26
CA SER A 198 7.85 -13.45 5.34
C SER A 198 6.57 -13.35 4.50
N ILE A 199 6.63 -13.85 3.28
CA ILE A 199 5.42 -14.18 2.56
C ILE A 199 4.90 -15.43 3.26
N ASN A 200 3.86 -15.28 4.07
CA ASN A 200 3.09 -16.43 4.51
C ASN A 200 2.46 -17.02 3.26
N ASP A 201 2.64 -18.34 3.08
CA ASP A 201 2.15 -19.12 1.94
C ASP A 201 0.61 -19.24 1.82
N ASP A 202 -0.13 -18.36 2.48
CA ASP A 202 -1.55 -18.19 2.20
C ASP A 202 -1.69 -17.26 0.97
N ALA A 203 -1.51 -17.87 -0.19
CA ALA A 203 -1.71 -17.28 -1.52
C ALA A 203 -3.19 -16.88 -1.73
N GLY A 204 -3.62 -15.86 -1.06
CA GLY A 204 -4.96 -15.28 -1.07
C GLY A 204 -4.98 -13.86 -0.53
N GLU A 205 -3.84 -13.35 -0.08
CA GLU A 205 -3.79 -11.96 0.40
C GLU A 205 -3.77 -11.02 -0.80
N SER A 206 -4.99 -10.51 -1.09
CA SER A 206 -5.26 -9.32 -1.87
C SER A 206 -4.10 -8.33 -1.79
N LEU A 207 -3.71 -7.74 -2.92
CA LEU A 207 -2.99 -6.47 -3.01
C LEU A 207 -3.85 -5.37 -2.36
N MET A 208 -4.17 -5.55 -1.07
CA MET A 208 -4.81 -4.51 -0.28
C MET A 208 -3.84 -3.36 -0.25
N VAL A 209 -4.23 -2.24 -0.82
CA VAL A 209 -3.65 -0.95 -0.52
C VAL A 209 -3.93 -0.71 0.97
N THR A 210 -3.11 -1.30 1.83
CA THR A 210 -3.19 -1.07 3.26
C THR A 210 -2.90 0.40 3.48
N PHE A 211 -3.91 1.11 4.00
CA PHE A 211 -3.74 2.53 4.30
C PHE A 211 -2.46 2.73 5.11
N PRO A 212 -1.56 3.63 4.72
CA PRO A 212 -0.22 3.76 5.29
C PRO A 212 -0.25 4.42 6.68
N LEU A 213 -1.04 3.84 7.61
CA LEU A 213 -1.24 4.35 8.96
C LEU A 213 0.09 4.55 9.67
N ARG A 214 0.96 3.54 9.62
CA ARG A 214 2.27 3.56 10.29
C ARG A 214 3.14 4.72 9.78
N GLY A 215 3.14 4.94 8.47
CA GLY A 215 3.87 6.05 7.85
C GLY A 215 3.37 7.42 8.30
N LEU A 216 2.06 7.62 8.33
CA LEU A 216 1.46 8.86 8.80
C LEU A 216 1.74 9.11 10.29
N LEU A 217 1.64 8.07 11.12
CA LEU A 217 1.95 8.16 12.54
C LEU A 217 3.43 8.51 12.77
N SER A 218 4.35 7.96 11.98
CA SER A 218 5.77 8.32 12.04
C SER A 218 6.01 9.81 11.80
N ILE A 219 5.32 10.38 10.82
CA ILE A 219 5.39 11.81 10.52
C ILE A 219 4.84 12.65 11.67
N LEU A 220 3.75 12.23 12.32
CA LEU A 220 3.19 12.94 13.49
C LEU A 220 4.14 12.95 14.67
N ILE A 221 4.82 11.86 14.97
CA ILE A 221 5.86 11.79 16.01
C ILE A 221 7.00 12.75 15.66
N PHE A 222 7.46 12.74 14.41
CA PHE A 222 8.50 13.65 13.93
C PHE A 222 8.10 15.10 14.09
N LEU A 223 6.89 15.48 13.65
CA LEU A 223 6.37 16.85 13.76
C LEU A 223 6.24 17.30 15.22
N SER A 224 5.83 16.41 16.12
CA SER A 224 5.71 16.72 17.54
C SER A 224 7.06 17.10 18.16
N ALA A 225 8.11 16.36 17.83
CA ALA A 225 9.47 16.68 18.30
C ALA A 225 10.01 17.96 17.69
N MET A 226 9.76 18.22 16.40
CA MET A 226 10.15 19.48 15.75
C MET A 226 9.41 20.67 16.33
N THR A 227 8.14 20.51 16.73
CA THR A 227 7.39 21.51 17.48
C THR A 227 8.04 21.80 18.84
N GLY A 228 8.48 20.76 19.55
CA GLY A 228 9.25 20.94 20.79
C GLY A 228 10.57 21.70 20.55
N CYS A 229 11.28 21.37 19.46
CA CYS A 229 12.50 22.07 19.06
C CYS A 229 12.25 23.58 18.83
N THR A 230 11.22 23.91 18.05
CA THR A 230 10.86 25.30 17.76
C THR A 230 10.42 26.06 19.00
N ALA A 231 9.67 25.42 19.89
CA ALA A 231 9.26 25.99 21.17
C ALA A 231 10.47 26.36 22.04
N TRP A 232 11.45 25.47 22.16
CA TRP A 232 12.69 25.78 22.92
C TRP A 232 13.45 26.95 22.34
N LEU A 233 13.60 27.02 21.00
CA LEU A 233 14.27 28.15 20.35
C LEU A 233 13.53 29.47 20.61
N LYS A 234 12.20 29.47 20.50
CA LYS A 234 11.36 30.61 20.75
C LYS A 234 11.46 31.09 22.22
N ASP A 235 11.44 30.15 23.17
CA ASP A 235 11.60 30.46 24.58
C ASP A 235 13.02 31.02 24.90
N LYS A 236 14.03 30.53 24.20
CA LYS A 236 15.39 31.03 24.27
C LYS A 236 15.50 32.46 23.69
N GLU A 237 14.90 32.71 22.53
CA GLU A 237 14.84 34.02 21.88
C GLU A 237 14.12 35.05 22.77
N SER A 238 13.06 34.63 23.46
CA SER A 238 12.34 35.48 24.42
C SER A 238 13.07 35.73 25.73
N GLY A 239 14.26 35.12 25.94
CA GLY A 239 15.06 35.32 27.15
C GLY A 239 14.57 34.51 28.36
N LEU A 240 13.63 33.59 28.22
CA LEU A 240 13.06 32.82 29.33
C LEU A 240 14.13 32.05 30.13
N PHE A 241 15.22 31.69 29.48
CA PHE A 241 16.30 30.90 30.08
C PHE A 241 17.44 31.78 30.66
N ALA A 242 17.45 33.11 30.43
CA ALA A 242 18.54 33.98 30.84
C ALA A 242 18.95 33.88 32.32
N PRO A 243 18.02 33.79 33.29
CA PRO A 243 18.36 33.72 34.71
C PRO A 243 18.78 32.32 35.19
N ARG A 244 18.99 31.34 34.31
CA ARG A 244 19.14 29.94 34.70
C ARG A 244 20.55 29.39 34.50
N PRO A 245 20.98 28.38 35.30
CA PRO A 245 22.31 27.79 35.15
C PRO A 245 22.47 27.02 33.83
N ARG A 246 23.70 26.94 33.35
CA ARG A 246 24.04 26.23 32.08
C ARG A 246 23.59 24.80 32.03
N SER A 247 23.61 24.08 33.16
CA SER A 247 23.12 22.70 33.25
C SER A 247 21.63 22.56 32.92
N PHE A 248 20.83 23.58 33.26
CA PHE A 248 19.42 23.64 32.92
C PHE A 248 19.20 23.83 31.41
N HIS A 249 20.02 24.62 30.75
CA HIS A 249 19.93 24.82 29.31
C HIS A 249 20.21 23.54 28.55
N ALA A 250 21.20 22.72 28.97
CA ALA A 250 21.51 21.45 28.35
C ALA A 250 20.38 20.47 28.52
N LEU A 251 19.80 20.38 29.72
CA LEU A 251 18.70 19.50 30.04
C LEU A 251 17.41 19.90 29.28
N SER A 252 17.04 21.18 29.31
CA SER A 252 15.84 21.67 28.63
C SER A 252 15.93 21.45 27.12
N ARG A 253 17.11 21.61 26.52
CA ARG A 253 17.39 21.39 25.11
C ARG A 253 17.03 19.95 24.68
N ILE A 254 17.25 18.96 25.52
CA ILE A 254 16.90 17.57 25.24
C ILE A 254 15.42 17.28 25.57
N LEU A 255 14.91 17.81 26.69
CA LEU A 255 13.56 17.53 27.14
C LEU A 255 12.46 18.12 26.24
N TYR A 256 12.68 19.28 25.64
CA TYR A 256 11.67 19.91 24.78
C TYR A 256 11.27 19.07 23.56
N PRO A 257 12.17 18.48 22.77
CA PRO A 257 11.78 17.56 21.70
C PRO A 257 11.43 16.15 22.21
N LEU A 258 12.06 15.67 23.28
CA LEU A 258 11.87 14.32 23.81
C LEU A 258 10.46 14.11 24.38
N LEU A 259 9.96 15.05 25.21
CA LEU A 259 8.66 14.89 25.88
C LEU A 259 7.49 14.74 24.87
N PRO A 260 7.32 15.62 23.89
CA PRO A 260 6.27 15.45 22.89
C PRO A 260 6.49 14.18 22.06
N ALA A 261 7.74 13.85 21.67
CA ALA A 261 8.01 12.63 20.93
C ALA A 261 7.56 11.38 21.69
N VAL A 262 7.89 11.28 22.98
CA VAL A 262 7.46 10.14 23.83
C VAL A 262 5.93 10.08 23.95
N LEU A 263 5.28 11.23 24.23
CA LEU A 263 3.82 11.29 24.35
C LEU A 263 3.14 10.84 23.06
N PHE A 264 3.58 11.36 21.93
CA PHE A 264 3.00 10.99 20.62
C PHE A 264 3.28 9.55 20.25
N THR A 265 4.47 9.04 20.55
CA THR A 265 4.77 7.62 20.31
C THR A 265 3.82 6.71 21.08
N VAL A 266 3.57 6.98 22.38
CA VAL A 266 2.62 6.20 23.18
C VAL A 266 1.21 6.25 22.56
N CYS A 267 0.76 7.42 22.14
CA CYS A 267 -0.55 7.56 21.48
C CYS A 267 -0.60 6.82 20.10
N CYS A 268 0.50 6.86 19.35
CA CYS A 268 0.60 6.18 18.06
C CYS A 268 0.64 4.65 18.21
N GLU A 269 1.35 4.14 19.22
CA GLU A 269 1.36 2.71 19.56
C GLU A 269 -0.05 2.21 19.94
N LEU A 270 -0.78 2.99 20.74
CA LEU A 270 -2.18 2.69 21.05
C LEU A 270 -3.05 2.68 19.79
N ALA A 271 -2.84 3.62 18.88
CA ALA A 271 -3.56 3.66 17.61
C ALA A 271 -3.26 2.44 16.72
N LEU A 272 -1.98 2.02 16.63
CA LEU A 272 -1.57 0.81 15.90
C LEU A 272 -2.15 -0.45 16.53
N PHE A 273 -2.20 -0.52 17.85
CA PHE A 273 -2.79 -1.64 18.56
C PHE A 273 -4.31 -1.75 18.28
N ILE A 274 -5.02 -0.63 18.34
CA ILE A 274 -6.49 -0.57 18.06
C ILE A 274 -6.79 -0.93 16.60
N SER A 275 -5.95 -0.50 15.66
CA SER A 275 -6.13 -0.79 14.23
C SER A 275 -5.69 -2.20 13.80
N GLY A 276 -5.13 -3.01 14.72
CA GLY A 276 -4.63 -4.35 14.42
C GLY A 276 -3.34 -4.38 13.57
N SER A 277 -2.72 -3.22 13.31
CA SER A 277 -1.52 -3.09 12.47
C SER A 277 -0.21 -3.15 13.26
N SER A 278 -0.24 -3.67 14.49
CA SER A 278 0.93 -3.75 15.36
C SER A 278 1.72 -5.05 15.15
N TYR A 279 3.06 -4.95 15.21
CA TYR A 279 3.94 -6.10 15.26
C TYR A 279 3.93 -6.74 16.68
N SER A 280 4.87 -7.64 16.93
CA SER A 280 5.04 -8.15 18.28
C SER A 280 5.40 -7.03 19.27
N PRO A 281 4.93 -7.07 20.54
CA PRO A 281 5.15 -5.98 21.51
C PRO A 281 6.63 -5.63 21.75
N ILE A 282 7.51 -6.61 21.65
CA ILE A 282 8.96 -6.41 21.84
C ILE A 282 9.55 -5.68 20.62
N ALA A 283 9.13 -6.04 19.42
CA ALA A 283 9.57 -5.38 18.18
C ALA A 283 9.11 -3.92 18.17
N GLU A 284 7.84 -3.65 18.50
CA GLU A 284 7.30 -2.29 18.58
C GLU A 284 8.07 -1.42 19.57
N LEU A 285 8.29 -1.92 20.79
CA LEU A 285 9.05 -1.19 21.79
C LEU A 285 10.47 -0.84 21.31
N THR A 286 11.12 -1.77 20.61
CA THR A 286 12.47 -1.56 20.07
C THR A 286 12.48 -0.49 18.96
N ILE A 287 11.54 -0.56 18.03
CA ILE A 287 11.39 0.40 16.93
C ILE A 287 11.11 1.79 17.50
N SER A 288 10.15 1.89 18.42
CA SER A 288 9.73 3.14 19.04
C SER A 288 10.85 3.80 19.83
N LEU A 289 11.59 3.04 20.63
CA LEU A 289 12.72 3.56 21.41
C LEU A 289 13.83 4.09 20.48
N ARG A 290 14.16 3.33 19.45
CA ARG A 290 15.14 3.73 18.43
C ARG A 290 14.70 4.99 17.71
N TYR A 291 13.42 5.07 17.34
CA TYR A 291 12.87 6.21 16.62
C TYR A 291 12.84 7.48 17.46
N ILE A 292 12.38 7.42 18.71
CA ILE A 292 12.41 8.56 19.66
C ILE A 292 13.82 9.12 19.81
N LEU A 293 14.82 8.24 19.98
CA LEU A 293 16.21 8.63 20.08
C LEU A 293 16.67 9.35 18.82
N LEU A 294 16.37 8.83 17.65
CA LEU A 294 16.78 9.36 16.34
C LEU A 294 16.16 10.75 16.10
N VAL A 295 14.85 10.88 16.35
CA VAL A 295 14.11 12.15 16.21
C VAL A 295 14.64 13.20 17.19
N THR A 296 14.93 12.80 18.43
CA THR A 296 15.49 13.71 19.45
C THR A 296 16.88 14.20 19.07
N VAL A 297 17.73 13.32 18.54
CA VAL A 297 19.07 13.67 18.05
C VAL A 297 18.95 14.66 16.88
N PHE A 298 18.08 14.36 15.91
CA PHE A 298 17.84 15.26 14.77
C PHE A 298 17.35 16.65 15.22
N ALA A 299 16.39 16.71 16.12
CA ALA A 299 15.92 17.97 16.69
C ALA A 299 17.06 18.75 17.37
N ASN A 300 17.99 18.06 18.06
CA ASN A 300 19.17 18.67 18.64
C ASN A 300 20.16 19.19 17.58
N ILE A 301 20.25 18.56 16.41
CA ILE A 301 21.01 19.10 15.29
C ILE A 301 20.38 20.39 14.76
N CYS A 302 19.05 20.45 14.64
CA CYS A 302 18.32 21.64 14.19
C CYS A 302 18.57 22.88 15.06
N TYR A 303 19.00 22.72 16.30
CA TYR A 303 19.40 23.88 17.15
C TYR A 303 20.62 24.65 16.63
N PHE A 304 21.41 24.08 15.72
CA PHE A 304 22.49 24.83 15.05
C PHE A 304 21.98 26.00 14.20
N LEU A 305 20.72 25.96 13.78
CA LEU A 305 20.09 27.04 13.02
C LEU A 305 19.86 28.30 13.87
N LYS A 306 19.92 28.21 15.20
CA LYS A 306 19.87 29.29 16.20
C LYS A 306 18.60 30.15 16.22
N LYS A 307 17.82 30.18 15.11
CA LYS A 307 16.58 30.95 14.96
C LYS A 307 15.36 30.01 14.80
N SER A 308 14.31 30.30 15.58
CA SER A 308 13.06 29.53 15.53
C SER A 308 12.39 29.62 14.16
N SER A 309 12.45 30.76 13.49
CA SER A 309 11.86 30.98 12.17
C SER A 309 12.47 30.05 11.07
N LEU A 310 13.80 29.83 11.12
CA LEU A 310 14.47 28.95 10.17
C LEU A 310 14.03 27.49 10.34
N VAL A 311 13.87 27.04 11.59
CA VAL A 311 13.40 25.67 11.85
C VAL A 311 11.94 25.51 11.39
N ILE A 312 11.09 26.51 11.64
CA ILE A 312 9.70 26.51 11.18
C ILE A 312 9.63 26.43 9.65
N SER A 313 10.46 27.19 8.93
CA SER A 313 10.49 27.13 7.46
C SER A 313 11.02 25.80 6.90
N LEU A 314 11.85 25.08 7.69
CA LEU A 314 12.38 23.77 7.30
C LEU A 314 11.34 22.64 7.46
N ILE A 315 10.40 22.78 8.39
CA ILE A 315 9.39 21.73 8.67
C ILE A 315 8.59 21.33 7.42
N PRO A 316 8.01 22.25 6.62
CA PRO A 316 7.26 21.88 5.42
C PRO A 316 8.12 21.12 4.39
N VAL A 317 9.38 21.50 4.22
CA VAL A 317 10.32 20.85 3.29
C VAL A 317 10.60 19.41 3.74
N LEU A 318 10.86 19.22 5.04
CA LEU A 318 11.10 17.90 5.62
C LEU A 318 9.84 17.02 5.55
N LEU A 319 8.66 17.62 5.76
CA LEU A 319 7.37 16.91 5.67
C LEU A 319 7.11 16.44 4.25
N LEU A 320 7.18 17.34 3.26
CA LEU A 320 6.99 16.97 1.85
C LEU A 320 8.04 15.95 1.39
N GLY A 321 9.30 16.15 1.77
CA GLY A 321 10.35 15.18 1.47
C GLY A 321 10.08 13.82 2.11
N SER A 322 9.57 13.78 3.34
CA SER A 322 9.19 12.51 3.98
C SER A 322 8.03 11.83 3.29
N LEU A 323 7.02 12.58 2.83
CA LEU A 323 5.88 12.02 2.10
C LEU A 323 6.27 11.44 0.74
N ILE A 324 7.22 12.07 0.05
CA ILE A 324 7.65 11.66 -1.29
C ILE A 324 8.70 10.54 -1.22
N PHE A 325 9.75 10.71 -0.41
CA PHE A 325 10.92 9.82 -0.43
C PHE A 325 10.87 8.69 0.61
N CYS A 326 10.05 8.79 1.65
CA CYS A 326 9.81 7.64 2.52
C CYS A 326 8.72 6.75 1.91
N PRO A 327 8.78 5.42 2.09
CA PRO A 327 7.76 4.50 1.61
C PRO A 327 6.47 4.60 2.45
N VAL A 328 5.91 5.83 2.54
CA VAL A 328 4.67 6.10 3.28
C VAL A 328 3.46 5.73 2.43
N PHE A 329 3.39 6.22 1.19
CA PHE A 329 2.31 5.93 0.25
C PHE A 329 2.78 5.06 -0.91
N ILE A 330 3.94 5.37 -1.48
CA ILE A 330 4.50 4.70 -2.65
C ILE A 330 5.95 4.37 -2.37
N ASN A 331 6.36 3.15 -2.64
CA ASN A 331 7.76 2.74 -2.52
C ASN A 331 8.54 3.11 -3.80
N ILE A 332 8.94 4.39 -3.90
CA ILE A 332 9.68 4.90 -5.07
C ILE A 332 11.04 4.20 -5.23
N GLU A 333 11.59 3.62 -4.16
CA GLU A 333 12.86 2.89 -4.20
C GLU A 333 12.84 1.69 -5.15
N ASN A 334 11.67 1.09 -5.36
CA ASN A 334 11.48 -0.03 -6.26
C ASN A 334 11.61 0.39 -7.73
N PHE A 335 11.24 1.63 -8.06
CA PHE A 335 11.34 2.17 -9.43
C PHE A 335 12.72 2.73 -9.73
N TYR A 336 13.36 3.40 -8.75
CA TYR A 336 14.63 4.07 -8.93
C TYR A 336 15.56 3.83 -7.72
N PRO A 337 16.54 2.90 -7.83
CA PRO A 337 17.45 2.55 -6.72
C PRO A 337 18.25 3.73 -6.14
N ALA A 338 18.46 4.80 -6.94
CA ALA A 338 19.16 6.01 -6.48
C ALA A 338 18.41 6.73 -5.35
N PHE A 339 17.07 6.64 -5.33
CA PHE A 339 16.26 7.26 -4.27
C PHE A 339 16.43 6.60 -2.90
N ARG A 340 16.96 5.37 -2.83
CA ARG A 340 17.31 4.71 -1.57
C ARG A 340 18.30 5.51 -0.73
N ILE A 341 19.22 6.25 -1.35
CA ILE A 341 20.18 7.10 -0.65
C ILE A 341 19.47 8.34 -0.08
N ILE A 342 18.57 8.96 -0.86
CA ILE A 342 17.83 10.15 -0.48
C ILE A 342 16.84 9.83 0.65
N SER A 343 16.13 8.71 0.58
CA SER A 343 15.15 8.33 1.60
C SER A 343 15.78 8.08 2.98
N ARG A 344 17.07 7.67 3.02
CA ARG A 344 17.82 7.50 4.29
C ARG A 344 18.06 8.81 5.03
N LEU A 345 17.94 9.97 4.37
CA LEU A 345 18.07 11.28 5.00
C LEU A 345 16.81 11.66 5.79
N PHE A 346 15.67 11.05 5.49
CA PHE A 346 14.41 11.37 6.13
C PHE A 346 14.15 10.45 7.33
N ILE A 347 13.97 11.07 8.49
CA ILE A 347 13.80 10.37 9.77
C ILE A 347 12.57 9.45 9.82
N PRO A 348 11.38 9.81 9.27
CA PRO A 348 10.18 8.98 9.32
C PRO A 348 10.35 7.56 8.75
N ARG A 349 11.29 7.37 7.82
CA ARG A 349 11.64 6.03 7.29
C ARG A 349 12.00 5.01 8.37
N TYR A 350 12.61 5.43 9.45
CA TYR A 350 13.15 4.52 10.48
C TYR A 350 12.11 4.01 11.46
N PHE A 351 10.86 4.41 11.31
CA PHE A 351 9.71 3.89 12.03
C PHE A 351 8.89 2.88 11.20
N LEU A 352 9.03 2.96 9.87
CA LEU A 352 8.42 2.03 8.91
C LEU A 352 9.13 0.69 8.90
#